data_02aa601cd37bd3cf083cc792131f51c3
#
_entry.id   02aa601cd37bd3cf083cc792131f51c3
#
_cell.length_a   1.000
_cell.length_b   1.000
_cell.length_c   1.000
_cell.angle_alpha   90.00
_cell.angle_beta   90.00
_cell.angle_gamma   90.00
#
_symmetry.space_group_name_H-M   'P 1'
#
loop_
_entity.id
_entity.type
_entity.pdbx_description
1 polymer ?
#
loop_
_entity_poly.entity_id
_entity_poly.type
_entity_poly.pdbx_seq_one_letter_code
_entity_poly.pdbx_strand_id
1 'polypeptide(L)'
;MLAMLWSVAVSTLQAQGTESEDLDAKYATTLVKPGTEAPLVKTLKTIDGAPFQLESLRGKVVVLDFWASWCPDCRKDAPDVVKLYQTYHPQGVEFVGISMDTNVEAWKKAIAQYGIEYLQVSELKKFKETDVAKAYGVNWIPSLVVIDADGKVLLPTVLSEKVGKLLQELTSK
;
A
#
# COMPACT_ATOMS: atom_id res chain seq x y z
N MET A 1 -16.33 -16.80 -69.70
CA MET A 1 -16.61 -15.88 -68.61
C MET A 1 -16.04 -16.52 -67.36
N LEU A 2 -14.84 -16.09 -66.95
CA LEU A 2 -14.20 -16.54 -65.64
C LEU A 2 -14.54 -15.52 -64.57
N ALA A 3 -15.24 -15.97 -63.54
CA ALA A 3 -15.48 -15.18 -62.34
C ALA A 3 -14.31 -15.40 -61.35
N MET A 4 -13.51 -14.36 -61.13
CA MET A 4 -12.48 -14.34 -60.06
C MET A 4 -13.13 -14.04 -58.73
N LEU A 5 -13.13 -15.04 -57.84
CA LEU A 5 -13.48 -14.87 -56.43
C LEU A 5 -12.29 -14.29 -55.67
N TRP A 6 -12.41 -13.04 -55.22
CA TRP A 6 -11.46 -12.43 -54.29
C TRP A 6 -11.80 -12.87 -52.87
N SER A 7 -10.90 -13.68 -52.29
CA SER A 7 -10.96 -14.07 -50.91
C SER A 7 -10.35 -12.96 -50.06
N VAL A 8 -11.17 -12.20 -49.32
CA VAL A 8 -10.70 -11.21 -48.36
C VAL A 8 -10.36 -11.95 -47.08
N ALA A 9 -9.07 -12.15 -46.81
CA ALA A 9 -8.58 -12.65 -45.53
C ALA A 9 -8.71 -11.55 -44.50
N VAL A 10 -9.72 -11.64 -43.61
CA VAL A 10 -9.83 -10.81 -42.42
C VAL A 10 -8.85 -11.34 -41.41
N SER A 11 -7.68 -10.69 -41.31
CA SER A 11 -6.74 -10.93 -40.21
C SER A 11 -7.32 -10.36 -38.93
N THR A 12 -7.86 -11.22 -38.09
CA THR A 12 -8.20 -10.87 -36.70
C THR A 12 -6.90 -10.62 -35.93
N LEU A 13 -6.58 -9.35 -35.75
CA LEU A 13 -5.52 -8.92 -34.83
C LEU A 13 -6.00 -9.24 -33.42
N GLN A 14 -5.61 -10.41 -32.90
CA GLN A 14 -5.75 -10.72 -31.47
C GLN A 14 -4.80 -9.79 -30.71
N ALA A 15 -5.37 -8.77 -30.06
CA ALA A 15 -4.68 -8.03 -29.05
C ALA A 15 -4.31 -9.02 -27.93
N GLN A 16 -3.04 -9.42 -27.89
CA GLN A 16 -2.46 -10.08 -26.74
C GLN A 16 -2.41 -9.03 -25.62
N GLY A 17 -3.47 -8.96 -24.83
CA GLY A 17 -3.43 -8.32 -23.52
C GLY A 17 -2.40 -9.09 -22.72
N THR A 18 -1.26 -8.47 -22.42
CA THR A 18 -0.37 -8.96 -21.38
C THR A 18 -1.19 -8.99 -20.11
N GLU A 19 -1.59 -10.19 -19.64
CA GLU A 19 -2.07 -10.37 -18.28
C GLU A 19 -0.95 -9.85 -17.38
N SER A 20 -1.16 -8.69 -16.77
CA SER A 20 -0.29 -8.22 -15.71
C SER A 20 -0.40 -9.24 -14.60
N GLU A 21 0.72 -9.91 -14.27
CA GLU A 21 0.80 -10.86 -13.17
C GLU A 21 0.14 -10.21 -11.94
N ASP A 22 -0.89 -10.85 -11.37
CA ASP A 22 -1.56 -10.30 -10.19
C ASP A 22 -0.61 -10.44 -8.99
N LEU A 23 0.13 -9.37 -8.71
CA LEU A 23 1.12 -9.34 -7.65
C LEU A 23 0.51 -9.58 -6.27
N ASP A 24 -0.76 -9.27 -6.07
CA ASP A 24 -1.47 -9.59 -4.82
C ASP A 24 -1.64 -11.10 -4.66
N ALA A 25 -1.93 -11.84 -5.73
CA ALA A 25 -2.02 -13.30 -5.69
C ALA A 25 -0.69 -13.95 -5.30
N LYS A 26 0.42 -13.26 -5.55
CA LYS A 26 1.77 -13.76 -5.24
C LYS A 26 2.28 -13.30 -3.88
N TYR A 27 2.08 -12.04 -3.53
CA TYR A 27 2.74 -11.40 -2.39
C TYR A 27 1.82 -10.96 -1.25
N ALA A 28 0.49 -10.85 -1.49
CA ALA A 28 -0.50 -10.43 -0.49
C ALA A 28 -1.26 -11.58 0.16
N THR A 29 -0.89 -12.83 -0.10
CA THR A 29 -1.65 -14.03 0.30
C THR A 29 -1.82 -14.19 1.81
N THR A 30 -0.90 -13.64 2.59
CA THR A 30 -0.88 -13.73 4.07
C THR A 30 -1.38 -12.48 4.76
N LEU A 31 -1.64 -11.39 4.01
CA LEU A 31 -2.15 -10.16 4.58
C LEU A 31 -3.51 -10.37 5.25
N VAL A 32 -3.81 -9.54 6.24
CA VAL A 32 -5.15 -9.43 6.84
C VAL A 32 -6.24 -9.41 5.77
N LYS A 33 -7.42 -9.90 6.09
CA LYS A 33 -8.48 -10.04 5.08
C LYS A 33 -9.48 -8.89 5.14
N PRO A 34 -10.07 -8.49 3.99
CA PRO A 34 -11.15 -7.51 3.97
C PRO A 34 -12.30 -7.91 4.91
N GLY A 35 -12.89 -6.92 5.59
CA GLY A 35 -13.98 -7.10 6.54
C GLY A 35 -13.55 -7.49 7.95
N THR A 36 -12.27 -7.84 8.19
CA THR A 36 -11.77 -8.13 9.54
C THR A 36 -11.40 -6.84 10.28
N GLU A 37 -11.39 -6.89 11.62
CA GLU A 37 -10.87 -5.80 12.44
C GLU A 37 -9.36 -5.62 12.18
N ALA A 38 -8.93 -4.37 12.02
CA ALA A 38 -7.52 -4.05 11.90
C ALA A 38 -6.79 -4.35 13.22
N PRO A 39 -5.70 -5.13 13.19
CA PRO A 39 -4.94 -5.45 14.40
C PRO A 39 -4.40 -4.21 15.10
N LEU A 40 -4.58 -4.16 16.41
CA LEU A 40 -4.08 -3.08 17.26
C LEU A 40 -2.71 -3.46 17.84
N VAL A 41 -1.66 -2.77 17.41
CA VAL A 41 -0.27 -3.01 17.82
C VAL A 41 0.23 -1.86 18.68
N LYS A 42 0.58 -2.16 19.92
CA LYS A 42 0.97 -1.15 20.95
C LYS A 42 2.47 -0.85 21.00
N THR A 43 3.27 -1.57 20.23
CA THR A 43 4.74 -1.46 20.21
C THR A 43 5.25 -0.39 19.25
N LEU A 44 4.38 0.17 18.42
CA LEU A 44 4.74 1.21 17.44
C LEU A 44 5.06 2.54 18.13
N LYS A 45 6.12 3.18 17.63
CA LYS A 45 6.56 4.51 18.10
C LYS A 45 6.77 5.44 16.91
N THR A 46 6.48 6.70 17.09
CA THR A 46 6.83 7.76 16.14
C THR A 46 8.35 7.93 16.04
N ILE A 47 8.79 8.72 15.07
CA ILE A 47 10.22 8.99 14.86
C ILE A 47 10.91 9.66 16.06
N ASP A 48 10.14 10.35 16.88
CA ASP A 48 10.60 11.00 18.12
C ASP A 48 10.49 10.07 19.34
N GLY A 49 10.07 8.81 19.12
CA GLY A 49 9.95 7.79 20.17
C GLY A 49 8.65 7.82 20.97
N ALA A 50 7.70 8.69 20.64
CA ALA A 50 6.38 8.71 21.28
C ALA A 50 5.56 7.47 20.90
N PRO A 51 4.77 6.88 21.82
CA PRO A 51 3.90 5.76 21.49
C PRO A 51 2.84 6.18 20.48
N PHE A 52 2.57 5.30 19.52
CA PHE A 52 1.49 5.46 18.54
C PHE A 52 0.45 4.35 18.72
N GLN A 53 -0.82 4.72 18.62
CA GLN A 53 -1.94 3.78 18.66
C GLN A 53 -2.90 4.08 17.53
N LEU A 54 -3.20 3.06 16.71
CA LEU A 54 -4.08 3.18 15.54
C LEU A 54 -5.50 3.63 15.94
N GLU A 55 -5.94 3.29 17.13
CA GLU A 55 -7.24 3.70 17.70
C GLU A 55 -7.44 5.23 17.71
N SER A 56 -6.36 6.00 17.78
CA SER A 56 -6.43 7.47 17.73
C SER A 56 -6.94 8.02 16.41
N LEU A 57 -6.96 7.18 15.37
CA LEU A 57 -7.43 7.52 14.01
C LEU A 57 -8.83 6.98 13.71
N ARG A 58 -9.55 6.46 14.71
CA ARG A 58 -10.96 6.04 14.54
C ARG A 58 -11.82 7.21 14.03
N GLY A 59 -12.77 6.90 13.17
CA GLY A 59 -13.61 7.88 12.49
C GLY A 59 -13.05 8.37 11.15
N LYS A 60 -11.85 7.90 10.77
CA LYS A 60 -11.21 8.26 9.51
C LYS A 60 -10.86 7.03 8.68
N VAL A 61 -10.83 7.18 7.37
CA VAL A 61 -10.19 6.20 6.48
C VAL A 61 -8.68 6.32 6.66
N VAL A 62 -8.00 5.20 6.87
CA VAL A 62 -6.56 5.14 7.12
C VAL A 62 -5.87 4.24 6.09
N VAL A 63 -4.77 4.71 5.53
CA VAL A 63 -3.87 3.91 4.69
C VAL A 63 -2.61 3.61 5.51
N LEU A 64 -2.36 2.34 5.78
CA LEU A 64 -1.11 1.87 6.35
C LEU A 64 -0.17 1.49 5.21
N ASP A 65 1.03 2.07 5.19
CA ASP A 65 2.09 1.84 4.22
C ASP A 65 3.27 1.12 4.89
N PHE A 66 3.43 -0.18 4.64
CA PHE A 66 4.52 -1.01 5.16
C PHE A 66 5.71 -0.94 4.21
N TRP A 67 6.80 -0.32 4.64
CA TRP A 67 7.95 -0.04 3.81
C TRP A 67 9.29 -0.08 4.57
N ALA A 68 10.40 0.12 3.88
CA ALA A 68 11.71 0.32 4.49
C ALA A 68 12.65 1.11 3.57
N SER A 69 13.59 1.83 4.16
CA SER A 69 14.59 2.60 3.41
C SER A 69 15.49 1.74 2.52
N TRP A 70 15.75 0.51 2.92
CA TRP A 70 16.60 -0.46 2.21
C TRP A 70 15.86 -1.26 1.11
N CYS A 71 14.52 -1.15 1.02
CA CYS A 71 13.68 -1.91 0.09
C CYS A 71 13.66 -1.25 -1.30
N PRO A 72 14.18 -1.89 -2.37
CA PRO A 72 14.20 -1.28 -3.71
C PRO A 72 12.82 -1.01 -4.29
N ASP A 73 11.87 -1.93 -4.11
CA ASP A 73 10.52 -1.78 -4.64
C ASP A 73 9.73 -0.70 -3.89
N CYS A 74 9.94 -0.58 -2.56
CA CYS A 74 9.37 0.52 -1.79
C CYS A 74 9.86 1.89 -2.28
N ARG A 75 11.14 1.99 -2.66
CA ARG A 75 11.71 3.24 -3.21
C ARG A 75 11.10 3.63 -4.56
N LYS A 76 10.73 2.63 -5.37
CA LYS A 76 10.03 2.87 -6.65
C LYS A 76 8.58 3.30 -6.43
N ASP A 77 7.90 2.72 -5.43
CA ASP A 77 6.49 2.98 -5.12
C ASP A 77 6.29 4.29 -4.31
N ALA A 78 7.31 4.74 -3.56
CA ALA A 78 7.23 5.91 -2.69
C ALA A 78 6.66 7.19 -3.36
N PRO A 79 7.04 7.57 -4.60
CA PRO A 79 6.45 8.73 -5.26
C PRO A 79 4.94 8.60 -5.48
N ASP A 80 4.45 7.39 -5.78
CA ASP A 80 3.02 7.14 -5.99
C ASP A 80 2.26 7.22 -4.67
N VAL A 81 2.79 6.64 -3.57
CA VAL A 81 2.18 6.75 -2.24
C VAL A 81 2.16 8.20 -1.75
N VAL A 82 3.25 8.96 -1.94
CA VAL A 82 3.31 10.39 -1.60
C VAL A 82 2.25 11.17 -2.39
N LYS A 83 2.07 10.89 -3.68
CA LYS A 83 1.02 11.51 -4.50
C LYS A 83 -0.38 11.17 -4.00
N LEU A 84 -0.62 9.93 -3.59
CA LEU A 84 -1.89 9.54 -2.97
C LEU A 84 -2.13 10.32 -1.68
N TYR A 85 -1.14 10.44 -0.82
CA TYR A 85 -1.22 11.26 0.39
C TYR A 85 -1.58 12.72 0.06
N GLN A 86 -0.85 13.36 -0.84
CA GLN A 86 -1.10 14.75 -1.23
C GLN A 86 -2.51 14.96 -1.80
N THR A 87 -3.05 13.96 -2.50
CA THR A 87 -4.38 14.03 -3.11
C THR A 87 -5.49 13.82 -2.09
N TYR A 88 -5.36 12.84 -1.19
CA TYR A 88 -6.47 12.38 -0.37
C TYR A 88 -6.42 12.83 1.09
N HIS A 89 -5.25 13.22 1.61
CA HIS A 89 -5.17 13.76 2.97
C HIS A 89 -6.02 15.03 3.17
N PRO A 90 -6.05 16.00 2.23
CA PRO A 90 -6.96 17.15 2.33
C PRO A 90 -8.46 16.76 2.30
N GLN A 91 -8.78 15.54 1.88
CA GLN A 91 -10.13 14.98 1.84
C GLN A 91 -10.47 14.13 3.08
N GLY A 92 -9.60 14.14 4.10
CA GLY A 92 -9.83 13.46 5.38
C GLY A 92 -9.29 12.04 5.49
N VAL A 93 -8.51 11.56 4.49
CA VAL A 93 -7.84 10.26 4.57
C VAL A 93 -6.51 10.41 5.31
N GLU A 94 -6.26 9.58 6.31
CA GLU A 94 -4.99 9.54 7.02
C GLU A 94 -4.03 8.50 6.42
N PHE A 95 -2.75 8.80 6.47
CA PHE A 95 -1.69 7.88 6.04
C PHE A 95 -0.70 7.66 7.17
N VAL A 96 -0.31 6.42 7.38
CA VAL A 96 0.69 6.02 8.39
C VAL A 96 1.72 5.11 7.74
N GLY A 97 2.95 5.59 7.61
CA GLY A 97 4.07 4.77 7.18
C GLY A 97 4.59 3.93 8.33
N ILE A 98 4.65 2.63 8.13
CA ILE A 98 5.15 1.66 9.11
C ILE A 98 6.50 1.15 8.60
N SER A 99 7.57 1.69 9.15
CA SER A 99 8.93 1.36 8.72
C SER A 99 9.43 0.06 9.34
N MET A 100 10.02 -0.80 8.50
CA MET A 100 10.74 -2.02 8.87
C MET A 100 12.25 -1.78 9.05
N ASP A 101 12.66 -0.52 9.17
CA ASP A 101 14.05 -0.15 9.45
C ASP A 101 14.45 -0.48 10.89
N THR A 102 15.70 -0.87 11.05
CA THR A 102 16.35 -1.03 12.37
C THR A 102 17.25 0.16 12.74
N ASN A 103 17.49 1.05 11.78
CA ASN A 103 18.34 2.22 11.93
C ASN A 103 17.53 3.50 11.72
N VAL A 104 17.37 4.27 12.76
CA VAL A 104 16.56 5.50 12.77
C VAL A 104 17.12 6.57 11.81
N GLU A 105 18.42 6.67 11.65
CA GLU A 105 19.03 7.69 10.78
C GLU A 105 18.85 7.34 9.29
N ALA A 106 18.95 6.05 8.93
CA ALA A 106 18.63 5.59 7.58
C ALA A 106 17.15 5.84 7.24
N TRP A 107 16.25 5.57 8.19
CA TRP A 107 14.81 5.84 8.08
C TRP A 107 14.52 7.34 7.88
N LYS A 108 15.07 8.22 8.76
CA LYS A 108 14.95 9.70 8.62
C LYS A 108 15.44 10.21 7.28
N LYS A 109 16.60 9.72 6.84
CA LYS A 109 17.18 10.10 5.55
C LYS A 109 16.26 9.73 4.38
N ALA A 110 15.67 8.54 4.41
CA ALA A 110 14.77 8.10 3.36
C ALA A 110 13.46 8.92 3.36
N ILE A 111 12.87 9.21 4.53
CA ILE A 111 11.71 10.11 4.65
C ILE A 111 11.98 11.44 3.96
N ALA A 112 13.11 12.08 4.28
CA ALA A 112 13.49 13.35 3.67
C ALA A 112 13.74 13.23 2.15
N GLN A 113 14.41 12.16 1.74
CA GLN A 113 14.77 11.91 0.33
C GLN A 113 13.53 11.73 -0.56
N TYR A 114 12.50 11.05 -0.06
CA TYR A 114 11.27 10.78 -0.83
C TYR A 114 10.15 11.78 -0.58
N GLY A 115 10.37 12.82 0.24
CA GLY A 115 9.38 13.83 0.55
C GLY A 115 8.15 13.26 1.25
N ILE A 116 8.35 12.26 2.13
CA ILE A 116 7.28 11.64 2.89
C ILE A 116 6.86 12.59 4.03
N GLU A 117 5.63 13.10 3.97
CA GLU A 117 5.11 14.05 4.95
C GLU A 117 4.08 13.45 5.91
N TYR A 118 3.56 12.25 5.60
CA TYR A 118 2.62 11.56 6.49
C TYR A 118 3.32 10.91 7.69
N LEU A 119 2.53 10.68 8.74
CA LEU A 119 2.99 10.10 10.00
C LEU A 119 3.81 8.83 9.77
N GLN A 120 4.95 8.78 10.44
CA GLN A 120 5.87 7.64 10.36
C GLN A 120 6.06 6.99 11.72
N VAL A 121 5.92 5.66 11.74
CA VAL A 121 6.07 4.85 12.96
C VAL A 121 6.92 3.61 12.68
N SER A 122 7.56 3.07 13.71
CA SER A 122 8.38 1.86 13.63
C SER A 122 8.50 1.18 15.00
N GLU A 123 8.85 -0.09 14.99
CA GLU A 123 9.34 -0.82 16.17
C GLU A 123 10.87 -0.85 16.25
N LEU A 124 11.57 -0.40 15.20
CA LEU A 124 13.03 -0.48 15.05
C LEU A 124 13.59 -1.90 15.26
N LYS A 125 12.80 -2.90 14.90
CA LYS A 125 13.15 -4.32 14.92
C LYS A 125 13.36 -4.84 13.51
N LYS A 126 14.05 -5.96 13.35
CA LYS A 126 14.14 -6.64 12.04
C LYS A 126 12.74 -7.00 11.53
N PHE A 127 12.52 -6.87 10.24
CA PHE A 127 11.21 -7.01 9.60
C PHE A 127 10.37 -8.18 10.14
N LYS A 128 10.93 -9.39 10.16
CA LYS A 128 10.19 -10.59 10.61
C LYS A 128 10.04 -10.71 12.13
N GLU A 129 10.71 -9.84 12.89
CA GLU A 129 10.63 -9.81 14.35
C GLU A 129 9.60 -8.79 14.86
N THR A 130 9.12 -7.89 13.97
CA THR A 130 8.14 -6.87 14.33
C THR A 130 6.78 -7.49 14.65
N ASP A 131 6.13 -7.00 15.71
CA ASP A 131 4.80 -7.45 16.10
C ASP A 131 3.76 -7.01 15.07
N VAL A 132 3.96 -5.82 14.46
CA VAL A 132 3.06 -5.27 13.44
C VAL A 132 3.08 -6.09 12.15
N ALA A 133 4.24 -6.53 11.66
CA ALA A 133 4.29 -7.38 10.47
C ALA A 133 3.61 -8.72 10.70
N LYS A 134 3.80 -9.31 11.88
CA LYS A 134 3.12 -10.57 12.27
C LYS A 134 1.61 -10.39 12.35
N ALA A 135 1.14 -9.34 13.02
CA ALA A 135 -0.28 -9.08 13.23
C ALA A 135 -1.02 -8.83 11.91
N TYR A 136 -0.41 -8.10 10.98
CA TYR A 136 -0.99 -7.81 9.66
C TYR A 136 -0.68 -8.89 8.60
N GLY A 137 0.11 -9.90 8.91
CA GLY A 137 0.51 -10.95 7.97
C GLY A 137 1.42 -10.44 6.85
N VAL A 138 2.21 -9.38 7.12
CA VAL A 138 3.10 -8.77 6.14
C VAL A 138 4.35 -9.62 5.96
N ASN A 139 4.48 -10.26 4.81
CA ASN A 139 5.64 -11.07 4.42
C ASN A 139 6.45 -10.44 3.28
N TRP A 140 5.91 -9.44 2.63
CA TRP A 140 6.50 -8.69 1.52
C TRP A 140 6.30 -7.20 1.75
N ILE A 141 7.23 -6.38 1.32
CA ILE A 141 7.11 -4.92 1.24
C ILE A 141 7.53 -4.41 -0.16
N PRO A 142 6.85 -3.37 -0.71
CA PRO A 142 5.78 -2.61 -0.05
C PRO A 142 4.49 -3.42 0.08
N SER A 143 3.77 -3.19 1.17
CA SER A 143 2.39 -3.65 1.37
C SER A 143 1.56 -2.50 1.90
N LEU A 144 0.32 -2.41 1.45
CA LEU A 144 -0.60 -1.36 1.89
C LEU A 144 -1.88 -1.99 2.44
N VAL A 145 -2.43 -1.39 3.49
CA VAL A 145 -3.71 -1.79 4.06
C VAL A 145 -4.59 -0.57 4.24
N VAL A 146 -5.74 -0.54 3.57
CA VAL A 146 -6.74 0.50 3.76
C VAL A 146 -7.75 0.04 4.81
N ILE A 147 -8.05 0.92 5.77
CA ILE A 147 -8.93 0.68 6.91
C ILE A 147 -10.04 1.72 6.89
N ASP A 148 -11.28 1.33 7.15
CA ASP A 148 -12.41 2.24 7.24
C ASP A 148 -12.47 3.01 8.58
N ALA A 149 -13.45 3.92 8.70
CA ALA A 149 -13.68 4.72 9.88
C ALA A 149 -14.00 3.90 11.14
N ASP A 150 -14.58 2.71 10.98
CA ASP A 150 -14.91 1.79 12.06
C ASP A 150 -13.72 0.89 12.45
N GLY A 151 -12.62 0.96 11.70
CA GLY A 151 -11.39 0.20 11.91
C GLY A 151 -11.39 -1.18 11.28
N LYS A 152 -12.21 -1.39 10.27
CA LYS A 152 -12.21 -2.65 9.50
C LYS A 152 -11.33 -2.51 8.26
N VAL A 153 -10.65 -3.58 7.92
CA VAL A 153 -9.85 -3.69 6.72
C VAL A 153 -10.74 -3.63 5.48
N LEU A 154 -10.51 -2.67 4.60
CA LEU A 154 -11.17 -2.55 3.30
C LEU A 154 -10.36 -3.25 2.20
N LEU A 155 -9.06 -2.96 2.13
CA LEU A 155 -8.18 -3.44 1.07
C LEU A 155 -6.79 -3.73 1.61
N PRO A 156 -6.33 -4.99 1.63
CA PRO A 156 -4.92 -5.34 1.71
C PRO A 156 -4.36 -5.54 0.31
N THR A 157 -3.20 -4.96 -0.02
CA THR A 157 -2.60 -5.07 -1.36
C THR A 157 -1.10 -4.78 -1.32
N VAL A 158 -0.38 -5.18 -2.37
CA VAL A 158 1.01 -4.76 -2.63
C VAL A 158 1.10 -3.70 -3.75
N LEU A 159 -0.05 -3.16 -4.18
CA LEU A 159 -0.16 -2.25 -5.32
C LEU A 159 -0.80 -0.91 -4.90
N SER A 160 -0.02 0.17 -4.90
CA SER A 160 -0.49 1.54 -4.61
C SER A 160 -1.60 2.00 -5.58
N GLU A 161 -1.59 1.52 -6.83
CA GLU A 161 -2.65 1.79 -7.81
C GLU A 161 -4.04 1.33 -7.33
N LYS A 162 -4.13 0.14 -6.70
CA LYS A 162 -5.41 -0.37 -6.15
C LYS A 162 -5.91 0.51 -4.99
N VAL A 163 -4.99 1.01 -4.16
CA VAL A 163 -5.31 1.99 -3.11
C VAL A 163 -5.89 3.25 -3.73
N GLY A 164 -5.25 3.79 -4.75
CA GLY A 164 -5.74 4.99 -5.45
C GLY A 164 -7.15 4.83 -6.01
N LYS A 165 -7.46 3.70 -6.64
CA LYS A 165 -8.80 3.39 -7.15
C LYS A 165 -9.84 3.36 -6.02
N LEU A 166 -9.54 2.66 -4.92
CA LEU A 166 -10.45 2.60 -3.77
C LEU A 166 -10.68 3.99 -3.14
N LEU A 167 -9.62 4.77 -2.93
CA LEU A 167 -9.75 6.10 -2.34
C LEU A 167 -10.58 7.03 -3.23
N GLN A 168 -10.43 6.94 -4.54
CA GLN A 168 -11.26 7.68 -5.49
C GLN A 168 -12.75 7.34 -5.32
N GLU A 169 -13.09 6.06 -5.19
CA GLU A 169 -14.48 5.62 -4.97
C GLU A 169 -15.05 6.11 -3.63
N LEU A 170 -14.24 6.11 -2.57
CA LEU A 170 -14.66 6.52 -1.23
C LEU A 170 -14.85 8.03 -1.11
N THR A 171 -14.09 8.83 -1.85
CA THR A 171 -14.11 10.30 -1.77
C THR A 171 -14.97 10.99 -2.83
N SER A 172 -15.46 10.24 -3.83
CA SER A 172 -16.33 10.77 -4.91
C SER A 172 -17.82 10.85 -4.55
N LYS A 173 -18.18 10.67 -3.26
CA LYS A 173 -19.59 10.64 -2.78
C LYS A 173 -20.02 11.98 -2.22
#